data_93617f7c40f438db3980070b100ae579
#
_entry.id   93617f7c40f438db3980070b100ae579
#
_cell.length_a   1.000
_cell.length_b   1.000
_cell.length_c   1.000
_cell.angle_alpha   90.00
_cell.angle_beta   90.00
_cell.angle_gamma   90.00
#
_symmetry.space_group_name_H-M   'P 1'
#
loop_
_entity.id
_entity.type
_entity.pdbx_description
1 polymer ?
#
loop_
_entity_poly.entity_id
_entity_poly.type
_entity_poly.pdbx_seq_one_letter_code
_entity_poly.pdbx_strand_id
1 'polypeptide(L)'
;MGRISRRGFNGALASAFGWSAVATAWGDRNRETSVVLLLSGVITDGGWSQLAYNGLKELKARHGFKTAYAENISLAQMDQVSRGYSDDGFDLIIGHGVEFSSTLLEVAPDYPAQNYFVTTFLPEPNVPHNIMFVNMGYFGAAYGAGVLAALISDKKLVVGFIGGDDDPNQQRMKRAFIAGAQHTVPGIRALAIITGDYDNAAKGREAASILIGNGADVIWHAADVTGLGAIQGAVAGNVKVLGCYSDQTELAPNNMATSFEMNLGGMVISVAQEVASRNFSGGTEWRPPVNQMWLQKCGNHGDYNPRLVSADEWNIFQKVWSDIASHRIDVEALVA
;
A
#
# COMPACT_ATOMS: atom_id res chain seq x y z
N MET A 1 52.95 -63.26 42.26
CA MET A 1 54.38 -62.99 42.00
C MET A 1 54.40 -61.86 40.99
N GLY A 2 54.78 -60.75 41.23
CA GLY A 2 55.78 -59.85 41.74
C GLY A 2 55.44 -58.51 41.15
N ARG A 3 55.16 -57.52 41.89
CA ARG A 3 56.00 -56.52 42.50
C ARG A 3 56.60 -55.49 41.52
N ILE A 4 56.09 -54.17 41.66
CA ILE A 4 56.82 -52.91 41.96
C ILE A 4 57.54 -52.33 40.77
N SER A 5 57.50 -50.96 40.47
CA SER A 5 57.73 -49.75 41.32
C SER A 5 57.62 -48.52 40.44
N ARG A 6 57.02 -47.52 40.95
CA ARG A 6 57.36 -46.13 41.21
C ARG A 6 58.49 -45.43 40.46
N ARG A 7 58.14 -44.20 40.07
CA ARG A 7 58.89 -42.93 40.04
C ARG A 7 59.46 -42.41 38.72
N GLY A 8 59.11 -41.13 38.55
CA GLY A 8 59.87 -40.06 37.87
C GLY A 8 58.91 -39.14 37.14
N PHE A 9 58.40 -38.14 37.60
CA PHE A 9 58.68 -36.74 38.04
C PHE A 9 59.13 -35.85 36.88
N ASN A 10 58.38 -34.80 36.69
CA ASN A 10 58.61 -33.47 36.12
C ASN A 10 58.54 -33.21 34.64
N GLY A 11 57.76 -32.15 34.36
CA GLY A 11 57.88 -31.31 33.18
C GLY A 11 56.57 -30.55 32.91
N ALA A 12 56.36 -29.48 33.65
CA ALA A 12 55.25 -28.53 33.36
C ALA A 12 55.55 -27.80 32.04
N LEU A 13 54.50 -27.68 31.21
CA LEU A 13 54.32 -26.53 30.33
C LEU A 13 52.80 -26.37 30.14
N ALA A 14 52.27 -25.41 30.90
CA ALA A 14 50.92 -24.88 30.75
C ALA A 14 50.89 -24.06 29.44
N SER A 15 50.29 -24.60 28.41
CA SER A 15 49.81 -23.79 27.29
C SER A 15 48.31 -23.50 27.53
N ALA A 16 48.04 -22.31 28.04
CA ALA A 16 46.72 -21.74 28.09
C ALA A 16 46.18 -21.52 26.69
N PHE A 17 45.47 -22.46 26.15
CA PHE A 17 44.58 -22.17 25.02
C PHE A 17 43.35 -21.46 25.58
N GLY A 18 43.37 -20.11 25.41
CA GLY A 18 42.21 -19.29 25.60
C GLY A 18 41.10 -19.75 24.63
N TRP A 19 40.09 -20.39 25.14
CA TRP A 19 38.83 -20.51 24.48
C TRP A 19 38.21 -19.11 24.50
N SER A 20 38.45 -18.34 23.43
CA SER A 20 37.58 -17.24 23.09
C SER A 20 36.20 -17.86 22.89
N ALA A 21 35.32 -17.69 23.84
CA ALA A 21 33.91 -17.91 23.67
C ALA A 21 33.44 -16.95 22.58
N VAL A 22 33.40 -17.42 21.36
CA VAL A 22 32.56 -16.81 20.32
C VAL A 22 31.14 -17.06 20.84
N ALA A 23 30.62 -16.09 21.54
CA ALA A 23 29.19 -15.99 21.77
C ALA A 23 28.55 -15.81 20.38
N THR A 24 28.29 -16.91 19.71
CA THR A 24 27.33 -16.94 18.62
C THR A 24 26.04 -16.44 19.26
N ALA A 25 25.65 -15.24 18.89
CA ALA A 25 24.33 -14.70 19.17
C ALA A 25 23.32 -15.62 18.47
N TRP A 26 22.96 -16.71 19.18
CA TRP A 26 21.77 -17.46 18.88
C TRP A 26 20.62 -16.58 19.34
N GLY A 27 20.21 -15.67 18.44
CA GLY A 27 18.96 -14.95 18.64
C GLY A 27 17.88 -15.99 18.93
N ASP A 28 17.18 -15.75 20.02
CA ASP A 28 16.15 -16.60 20.58
C ASP A 28 15.15 -16.94 19.46
N ARG A 29 15.18 -18.17 18.95
CA ARG A 29 14.32 -18.65 17.84
C ARG A 29 12.84 -18.68 18.24
N ASN A 30 12.52 -18.35 19.50
CA ASN A 30 11.19 -18.35 20.07
C ASN A 30 10.69 -16.94 20.43
N ARG A 31 11.42 -15.88 20.09
CA ARG A 31 10.91 -14.54 20.37
C ARG A 31 9.86 -14.17 19.32
N GLU A 32 8.66 -13.81 19.78
CA GLU A 32 7.57 -13.28 18.97
C GLU A 32 8.01 -11.98 18.30
N THR A 33 7.92 -11.92 16.96
CA THR A 33 8.26 -10.70 16.21
C THR A 33 7.29 -9.59 16.57
N SER A 34 7.83 -8.40 16.83
CA SER A 34 7.07 -7.24 17.28
C SER A 34 6.96 -6.17 16.20
N VAL A 35 5.74 -5.67 15.99
CA VAL A 35 5.41 -4.69 14.94
C VAL A 35 4.63 -3.54 15.55
N VAL A 36 5.04 -2.31 15.27
CA VAL A 36 4.27 -1.11 15.61
C VAL A 36 3.85 -0.35 14.34
N LEU A 37 2.61 0.12 14.32
CA LEU A 37 2.04 0.95 13.26
C LEU A 37 1.85 2.37 13.78
N LEU A 38 2.53 3.33 13.16
CA LEU A 38 2.47 4.76 13.49
C LEU A 38 1.59 5.46 12.44
N LEU A 39 0.62 6.24 12.90
CA LEU A 39 -0.43 6.86 12.09
C LEU A 39 -0.58 8.34 12.44
N SER A 40 -0.65 9.20 11.44
CA SER A 40 -1.05 10.61 11.62
C SER A 40 -2.56 10.76 11.79
N GLY A 41 -3.36 9.87 11.17
CA GLY A 41 -4.81 9.80 11.27
C GLY A 41 -5.33 8.88 12.37
N VAL A 42 -6.65 8.66 12.36
CA VAL A 42 -7.37 7.77 13.30
C VAL A 42 -7.64 6.41 12.68
N ILE A 43 -7.59 5.35 13.48
CA ILE A 43 -7.86 3.97 13.03
C ILE A 43 -9.32 3.69 12.66
N THR A 44 -10.19 4.68 12.75
CA THR A 44 -11.63 4.62 12.44
C THR A 44 -12.02 5.52 11.27
N ASP A 45 -11.05 5.91 10.41
CA ASP A 45 -11.27 6.81 9.26
C ASP A 45 -12.07 6.17 8.10
N GLY A 46 -12.35 4.87 8.19
CA GLY A 46 -13.07 4.12 7.15
C GLY A 46 -12.23 3.84 5.88
N GLY A 47 -10.97 4.24 5.87
CA GLY A 47 -10.08 4.19 4.70
C GLY A 47 -8.63 3.90 5.03
N TRP A 48 -7.77 4.88 4.76
CA TRP A 48 -6.32 4.77 4.77
C TRP A 48 -5.73 4.17 6.05
N SER A 49 -5.99 4.80 7.20
CA SER A 49 -5.46 4.33 8.49
C SER A 49 -6.13 3.03 8.95
N GLN A 50 -7.45 2.93 8.79
CA GLN A 50 -8.21 1.75 9.20
C GLN A 50 -7.80 0.49 8.44
N LEU A 51 -7.53 0.58 7.14
CA LEU A 51 -7.11 -0.56 6.32
C LEU A 51 -5.74 -1.09 6.78
N ALA A 52 -4.77 -0.24 7.04
CA ALA A 52 -3.47 -0.63 7.59
C ALA A 52 -3.61 -1.24 8.99
N TYR A 53 -4.43 -0.63 9.86
CA TYR A 53 -4.71 -1.14 11.20
C TYR A 53 -5.41 -2.50 11.19
N ASN A 54 -6.29 -2.77 10.21
CA ASN A 54 -6.90 -4.09 10.04
C ASN A 54 -5.84 -5.16 9.78
N GLY A 55 -4.82 -4.87 8.97
CA GLY A 55 -3.67 -5.76 8.77
C GLY A 55 -2.89 -6.03 10.06
N LEU A 56 -2.68 -4.98 10.87
CA LEU A 56 -2.02 -5.13 12.18
C LEU A 56 -2.84 -6.02 13.14
N LYS A 57 -4.17 -5.89 13.16
CA LYS A 57 -5.05 -6.78 13.93
C LYS A 57 -4.96 -8.23 13.45
N GLU A 58 -4.89 -8.44 12.16
CA GLU A 58 -4.75 -9.78 11.58
C GLU A 58 -3.40 -10.42 11.93
N LEU A 59 -2.30 -9.65 11.89
CA LEU A 59 -0.97 -10.10 12.36
C LEU A 59 -1.05 -10.66 13.77
N LYS A 60 -1.70 -9.94 14.69
CA LYS A 60 -1.90 -10.39 16.06
C LYS A 60 -2.76 -11.64 16.16
N ALA A 61 -3.91 -11.65 15.47
CA ALA A 61 -4.91 -12.69 15.63
C ALA A 61 -4.56 -14.02 14.97
N ARG A 62 -3.88 -13.97 13.80
CA ARG A 62 -3.65 -15.13 12.95
C ARG A 62 -2.19 -15.53 12.81
N HIS A 63 -1.27 -14.62 13.03
CA HIS A 63 0.17 -14.84 12.79
C HIS A 63 1.02 -14.80 14.05
N GLY A 64 0.44 -14.52 15.23
CA GLY A 64 1.13 -14.57 16.51
C GLY A 64 2.18 -13.47 16.71
N PHE A 65 2.01 -12.29 16.10
CA PHE A 65 2.90 -11.16 16.28
C PHE A 65 2.54 -10.35 17.53
N LYS A 66 3.54 -9.85 18.24
CA LYS A 66 3.35 -8.79 19.22
C LYS A 66 3.08 -7.49 18.45
N THR A 67 1.94 -6.84 18.66
CA THR A 67 1.57 -5.64 17.92
C THR A 67 1.27 -4.46 18.83
N ALA A 68 1.63 -3.26 18.39
CA ALA A 68 1.24 -1.98 18.96
C ALA A 68 0.86 -1.00 17.85
N TYR A 69 0.19 0.09 18.21
CA TYR A 69 -0.05 1.21 17.31
C TYR A 69 -0.07 2.52 18.09
N ALA A 70 0.17 3.61 17.40
CA ALA A 70 -0.07 4.96 17.86
C ALA A 70 -0.76 5.75 16.75
N GLU A 71 -1.83 6.47 17.08
CA GLU A 71 -2.64 7.24 16.16
C GLU A 71 -2.68 8.73 16.53
N ASN A 72 -3.14 9.59 15.61
CA ASN A 72 -3.15 11.06 15.82
C ASN A 72 -1.77 11.65 16.11
N ILE A 73 -0.71 11.09 15.54
CA ILE A 73 0.65 11.57 15.77
C ILE A 73 0.86 12.84 14.93
N SER A 74 1.03 13.97 15.60
CA SER A 74 1.41 15.22 14.94
C SER A 74 2.85 15.20 14.43
N LEU A 75 3.18 15.99 13.42
CA LEU A 75 4.55 16.11 12.88
C LEU A 75 5.59 16.35 13.99
N ALA A 76 5.25 17.19 14.99
CA ALA A 76 6.14 17.49 16.11
C ALA A 76 6.41 16.30 17.05
N GLN A 77 5.56 15.30 17.06
CA GLN A 77 5.65 14.11 17.92
C GLN A 77 6.31 12.92 17.22
N MET A 78 6.41 12.92 15.88
CA MET A 78 6.86 11.76 15.10
C MET A 78 8.23 11.24 15.52
N ASP A 79 9.22 12.13 15.73
CA ASP A 79 10.57 11.73 16.17
C ASP A 79 10.53 11.04 17.53
N GLN A 80 9.92 11.69 18.53
CA GLN A 80 9.84 11.14 19.88
C GLN A 80 9.12 9.79 19.93
N VAL A 81 8.00 9.66 19.21
CA VAL A 81 7.22 8.42 19.20
C VAL A 81 7.99 7.30 18.50
N SER A 82 8.63 7.59 17.36
CA SER A 82 9.42 6.61 16.61
C SER A 82 10.61 6.11 17.42
N ARG A 83 11.37 7.00 18.06
CA ARG A 83 12.48 6.63 18.96
C ARG A 83 11.99 5.82 20.17
N GLY A 84 10.86 6.20 20.78
CA GLY A 84 10.31 5.46 21.92
C GLY A 84 10.03 4.00 21.60
N TYR A 85 9.40 3.69 20.46
CA TYR A 85 9.17 2.30 20.04
C TYR A 85 10.46 1.59 19.59
N SER A 86 11.45 2.33 19.08
CA SER A 86 12.77 1.78 18.78
C SER A 86 13.53 1.41 20.06
N ASP A 87 13.49 2.26 21.09
CA ASP A 87 14.06 2.00 22.43
C ASP A 87 13.37 0.81 23.12
N ASP A 88 12.05 0.65 22.95
CA ASP A 88 11.28 -0.50 23.41
C ASP A 88 11.62 -1.81 22.65
N GLY A 89 12.46 -1.73 21.63
CA GLY A 89 13.00 -2.87 20.89
C GLY A 89 12.00 -3.54 19.98
N PHE A 90 11.06 -2.80 19.36
CA PHE A 90 10.21 -3.32 18.29
C PHE A 90 11.05 -3.72 17.08
N ASP A 91 10.72 -4.86 16.45
CA ASP A 91 11.48 -5.40 15.31
C ASP A 91 11.15 -4.67 14.01
N LEU A 92 9.91 -4.17 13.88
CA LEU A 92 9.44 -3.41 12.73
C LEU A 92 8.65 -2.19 13.19
N ILE A 93 9.06 -1.02 12.73
CA ILE A 93 8.38 0.26 12.92
C ILE A 93 7.82 0.69 11.55
N ILE A 94 6.48 0.79 11.44
CA ILE A 94 5.79 1.19 10.22
C ILE A 94 5.31 2.63 10.38
N GLY A 95 5.87 3.56 9.60
CA GLY A 95 5.35 4.91 9.42
C GLY A 95 4.35 4.94 8.26
N HIS A 96 3.05 5.11 8.59
CA HIS A 96 1.99 5.02 7.59
C HIS A 96 1.63 6.40 7.03
N GLY A 97 2.28 6.74 5.93
CA GLY A 97 2.12 8.01 5.22
C GLY A 97 3.45 8.67 4.88
N VAL A 98 3.43 9.55 3.87
CA VAL A 98 4.61 10.29 3.40
C VAL A 98 5.23 11.17 4.48
N GLU A 99 4.43 11.64 5.42
CA GLU A 99 4.82 12.50 6.53
C GLU A 99 5.83 11.87 7.48
N PHE A 100 5.90 10.52 7.54
CA PHE A 100 6.90 9.80 8.32
C PHE A 100 8.26 9.68 7.63
N SER A 101 8.37 10.02 6.36
CA SER A 101 9.59 9.77 5.54
C SER A 101 10.82 10.43 6.13
N SER A 102 10.80 11.75 6.35
CA SER A 102 11.96 12.48 6.87
C SER A 102 12.35 12.01 8.27
N THR A 103 11.37 11.84 9.15
CA THR A 103 11.61 11.39 10.52
C THR A 103 12.23 9.99 10.57
N LEU A 104 11.69 9.02 9.83
CA LEU A 104 12.22 7.66 9.89
C LEU A 104 13.57 7.53 9.15
N LEU A 105 13.87 8.38 8.16
CA LEU A 105 15.21 8.47 7.57
C LEU A 105 16.25 8.97 8.59
N GLU A 106 15.88 9.87 9.51
CA GLU A 106 16.75 10.38 10.57
C GLU A 106 16.89 9.37 11.72
N VAL A 107 15.83 8.64 12.07
CA VAL A 107 15.80 7.70 13.21
C VAL A 107 16.48 6.37 12.87
N ALA A 108 16.24 5.81 11.69
CA ALA A 108 16.70 4.46 11.32
C ALA A 108 18.20 4.21 11.48
N PRO A 109 19.11 5.16 11.17
CA PRO A 109 20.56 4.97 11.37
C PRO A 109 20.98 4.77 12.84
N ASP A 110 20.23 5.36 13.78
CA ASP A 110 20.52 5.26 15.20
C ASP A 110 20.14 3.88 15.78
N TYR A 111 19.29 3.14 15.08
CA TYR A 111 18.76 1.84 15.50
C TYR A 111 18.97 0.75 14.42
N PRO A 112 20.21 0.35 14.18
CA PRO A 112 20.55 -0.54 13.06
C PRO A 112 20.03 -1.99 13.22
N ALA A 113 19.53 -2.36 14.40
CA ALA A 113 18.95 -3.67 14.65
C ALA A 113 17.43 -3.74 14.37
N GLN A 114 16.76 -2.61 14.26
CA GLN A 114 15.35 -2.49 13.92
C GLN A 114 15.15 -2.30 12.43
N ASN A 115 13.96 -2.66 11.95
CA ASN A 115 13.55 -2.45 10.57
C ASN A 115 12.47 -1.37 10.52
N TYR A 116 12.53 -0.54 9.49
CA TYR A 116 11.60 0.56 9.27
C TYR A 116 10.92 0.41 7.92
N PHE A 117 9.63 0.69 7.88
CA PHE A 117 8.86 0.67 6.65
C PHE A 117 8.02 1.94 6.52
N VAL A 118 8.12 2.62 5.38
CA VAL A 118 7.32 3.83 5.12
C VAL A 118 6.40 3.57 3.94
N THR A 119 5.11 3.85 4.14
CA THR A 119 4.10 3.59 3.10
C THR A 119 4.00 4.72 2.10
N THR A 120 5.12 5.00 1.42
CA THR A 120 5.24 5.98 0.34
C THR A 120 6.41 5.64 -0.56
N PHE A 121 6.51 6.31 -1.70
CA PHE A 121 7.63 6.21 -2.64
C PHE A 121 8.98 6.53 -1.97
N LEU A 122 10.02 5.89 -2.48
CA LEU A 122 11.40 6.21 -2.08
C LEU A 122 11.73 7.67 -2.43
N PRO A 123 12.04 8.52 -1.43
CA PRO A 123 12.22 9.96 -1.68
C PRO A 123 13.54 10.26 -2.39
N GLU A 124 14.59 9.45 -2.15
CA GLU A 124 15.93 9.65 -2.70
C GLU A 124 16.70 8.32 -2.78
N PRO A 125 17.71 8.20 -3.64
CA PRO A 125 18.60 7.05 -3.65
C PRO A 125 19.50 7.05 -2.40
N ASN A 126 20.02 5.87 -2.02
CA ASN A 126 20.97 5.69 -0.92
C ASN A 126 20.43 5.97 0.48
N VAL A 127 19.24 5.47 0.76
CA VAL A 127 18.64 5.48 2.10
C VAL A 127 19.27 4.41 3.01
N PRO A 128 19.13 4.51 4.35
CA PRO A 128 19.66 3.52 5.29
C PRO A 128 19.21 2.09 4.97
N HIS A 129 20.13 1.13 5.19
CA HIS A 129 19.90 -0.29 4.84
C HIS A 129 18.78 -0.99 5.62
N ASN A 130 18.30 -0.38 6.69
CA ASN A 130 17.25 -0.90 7.55
C ASN A 130 15.91 -0.18 7.39
N ILE A 131 15.73 0.64 6.33
CA ILE A 131 14.46 1.28 5.99
C ILE A 131 14.04 0.90 4.57
N MET A 132 12.77 0.56 4.39
CA MET A 132 12.15 0.22 3.11
C MET A 132 10.99 1.19 2.83
N PHE A 133 10.84 1.55 1.58
CA PHE A 133 9.72 2.33 1.05
C PHE A 133 8.88 1.46 0.12
N VAL A 134 7.70 1.91 -0.28
CA VAL A 134 6.82 1.16 -1.18
C VAL A 134 6.24 2.02 -2.28
N ASN A 135 6.32 1.54 -3.51
CA ASN A 135 5.52 2.05 -4.62
C ASN A 135 4.20 1.30 -4.66
N MET A 136 3.12 1.96 -4.28
CA MET A 136 1.79 1.34 -4.17
C MET A 136 1.07 1.20 -5.52
N GLY A 137 1.73 1.49 -6.64
CA GLY A 137 1.18 1.24 -7.98
C GLY A 137 -0.02 2.10 -8.37
N TYR A 138 -0.13 3.31 -7.81
CA TYR A 138 -1.25 4.25 -8.08
C TYR A 138 -1.51 4.47 -9.57
N PHE A 139 -0.45 4.61 -10.36
CA PHE A 139 -0.60 4.92 -11.79
C PHE A 139 -1.08 3.69 -12.56
N GLY A 140 -0.64 2.48 -12.16
CA GLY A 140 -1.16 1.22 -12.69
C GLY A 140 -2.64 1.05 -12.40
N ALA A 141 -3.08 1.38 -11.17
CA ALA A 141 -4.50 1.36 -10.80
C ALA A 141 -5.31 2.36 -11.62
N ALA A 142 -4.81 3.59 -11.76
CA ALA A 142 -5.47 4.62 -12.57
C ALA A 142 -5.60 4.24 -14.04
N TYR A 143 -4.55 3.66 -14.62
CA TYR A 143 -4.59 3.14 -16.00
C TYR A 143 -5.63 2.01 -16.13
N GLY A 144 -5.61 1.04 -15.21
CA GLY A 144 -6.58 -0.05 -15.18
C GLY A 144 -8.03 0.44 -15.02
N ALA A 145 -8.25 1.45 -14.17
CA ALA A 145 -9.56 2.09 -14.03
C ALA A 145 -10.02 2.78 -15.33
N GLY A 146 -9.09 3.43 -16.05
CA GLY A 146 -9.36 3.99 -17.39
C GLY A 146 -9.72 2.93 -18.42
N VAL A 147 -9.00 1.81 -18.43
CA VAL A 147 -9.31 0.64 -19.28
C VAL A 147 -10.72 0.14 -18.99
N LEU A 148 -11.04 -0.13 -17.72
CA LEU A 148 -12.34 -0.67 -17.34
C LEU A 148 -13.46 0.33 -17.63
N ALA A 149 -13.26 1.61 -17.34
CA ALA A 149 -14.25 2.65 -17.65
C ALA A 149 -14.58 2.71 -19.15
N ALA A 150 -13.58 2.61 -20.01
CA ALA A 150 -13.80 2.60 -21.45
C ALA A 150 -14.49 1.31 -21.94
N LEU A 151 -14.18 0.15 -21.35
CA LEU A 151 -14.83 -1.12 -21.68
C LEU A 151 -16.32 -1.11 -21.36
N ILE A 152 -16.68 -0.60 -20.16
CA ILE A 152 -18.08 -0.65 -19.66
C ILE A 152 -18.91 0.59 -20.03
N SER A 153 -18.32 1.62 -20.68
CA SER A 153 -19.07 2.77 -21.19
C SER A 153 -20.08 2.32 -22.24
N ASP A 154 -21.35 2.64 -22.03
CA ASP A 154 -22.42 2.22 -22.95
C ASP A 154 -22.31 2.93 -24.31
N LYS A 155 -21.91 4.19 -24.28
CA LYS A 155 -21.80 5.04 -25.49
C LYS A 155 -20.42 4.98 -26.14
N LYS A 156 -19.39 4.50 -25.40
CA LYS A 156 -17.97 4.52 -25.83
C LYS A 156 -17.47 5.91 -26.25
N LEU A 157 -18.04 6.98 -25.68
CA LEU A 157 -17.76 8.36 -26.07
C LEU A 157 -17.00 9.14 -25.01
N VAL A 158 -17.45 9.10 -23.76
CA VAL A 158 -16.89 9.93 -22.67
C VAL A 158 -16.85 9.16 -21.36
N VAL A 159 -15.70 9.16 -20.71
CA VAL A 159 -15.51 8.68 -19.34
C VAL A 159 -14.86 9.76 -18.47
N GLY A 160 -15.01 9.67 -17.17
CA GLY A 160 -14.59 10.71 -16.24
C GLY A 160 -13.67 10.25 -15.13
N PHE A 161 -12.67 11.08 -14.80
CA PHE A 161 -11.84 10.96 -13.60
C PHE A 161 -12.05 12.15 -12.68
N ILE A 162 -12.16 11.89 -11.37
CA ILE A 162 -12.22 12.92 -10.34
C ILE A 162 -11.08 12.70 -9.35
N GLY A 163 -10.16 13.65 -9.30
CA GLY A 163 -9.03 13.67 -8.37
C GLY A 163 -9.26 14.62 -7.19
N GLY A 164 -8.50 14.42 -6.13
CA GLY A 164 -8.50 15.26 -4.94
C GLY A 164 -7.67 16.53 -5.13
N ASP A 165 -6.57 16.65 -4.42
CA ASP A 165 -5.70 17.84 -4.46
C ASP A 165 -4.87 17.91 -5.76
N ASP A 166 -4.40 19.10 -6.11
CA ASP A 166 -3.59 19.31 -7.31
C ASP A 166 -2.10 19.07 -7.03
N ASP A 167 -1.76 17.82 -6.85
CA ASP A 167 -0.40 17.35 -6.61
C ASP A 167 0.15 16.54 -7.80
N PRO A 168 1.47 16.33 -7.87
CA PRO A 168 2.10 15.57 -8.96
C PRO A 168 1.55 14.15 -9.13
N ASN A 169 1.18 13.44 -8.05
CA ASN A 169 0.64 12.09 -8.13
C ASN A 169 -0.74 12.09 -8.77
N GLN A 170 -1.62 13.00 -8.36
CA GLN A 170 -2.95 13.16 -8.96
C GLN A 170 -2.88 13.53 -10.44
N GLN A 171 -1.93 14.39 -10.81
CA GLN A 171 -1.72 14.73 -12.23
C GLN A 171 -1.22 13.52 -13.04
N ARG A 172 -0.36 12.66 -12.46
CA ARG A 172 0.08 11.42 -13.10
C ARG A 172 -1.04 10.38 -13.17
N MET A 173 -1.84 10.23 -12.11
CA MET A 173 -3.03 9.37 -12.11
C MET A 173 -4.04 9.79 -13.19
N LYS A 174 -4.28 11.10 -13.34
CA LYS A 174 -5.10 11.64 -14.44
C LYS A 174 -4.57 11.20 -15.80
N ARG A 175 -3.26 11.40 -16.06
CA ARG A 175 -2.65 10.97 -17.33
C ARG A 175 -2.78 9.46 -17.55
N ALA A 176 -2.58 8.66 -16.50
CA ALA A 176 -2.71 7.22 -16.55
C ALA A 176 -4.13 6.77 -16.90
N PHE A 177 -5.15 7.34 -16.24
CA PHE A 177 -6.55 7.06 -16.53
C PHE A 177 -6.91 7.39 -17.99
N ILE A 178 -6.50 8.56 -18.47
CA ILE A 178 -6.73 8.97 -19.86
C ILE A 178 -6.04 8.00 -20.82
N ALA A 179 -4.79 7.66 -20.57
CA ALA A 179 -4.03 6.72 -21.41
C ALA A 179 -4.68 5.33 -21.45
N GLY A 180 -5.12 4.79 -20.31
CA GLY A 180 -5.81 3.50 -20.24
C GLY A 180 -7.14 3.49 -21.03
N ALA A 181 -7.93 4.55 -20.89
CA ALA A 181 -9.18 4.69 -21.61
C ALA A 181 -8.95 4.76 -23.14
N GLN A 182 -8.01 5.58 -23.60
CA GLN A 182 -7.69 5.77 -25.01
C GLN A 182 -6.99 4.57 -25.66
N HIS A 183 -6.19 3.83 -24.87
CA HIS A 183 -5.62 2.55 -25.30
C HIS A 183 -6.72 1.54 -25.63
N THR A 184 -7.77 1.51 -24.82
CA THR A 184 -8.87 0.54 -24.93
C THR A 184 -9.85 0.89 -26.05
N VAL A 185 -10.26 2.16 -26.12
CA VAL A 185 -11.18 2.68 -27.13
C VAL A 185 -10.56 3.92 -27.78
N PRO A 186 -9.88 3.77 -28.93
CA PRO A 186 -9.31 4.89 -29.65
C PRO A 186 -10.38 5.95 -29.96
N GLY A 187 -10.10 7.21 -29.59
CA GLY A 187 -11.01 8.33 -29.81
C GLY A 187 -12.01 8.59 -28.67
N ILE A 188 -12.04 7.76 -27.63
CA ILE A 188 -12.83 8.07 -26.42
C ILE A 188 -12.32 9.36 -25.77
N ARG A 189 -13.21 10.20 -25.30
CA ARG A 189 -12.88 11.39 -24.53
C ARG A 189 -12.80 11.01 -23.04
N ALA A 190 -11.61 10.91 -22.48
CA ALA A 190 -11.40 10.76 -21.06
C ALA A 190 -11.23 12.15 -20.44
N LEU A 191 -12.25 12.62 -19.73
CA LEU A 191 -12.26 13.92 -19.05
C LEU A 191 -11.76 13.74 -17.61
N ALA A 192 -11.17 14.79 -17.06
CA ALA A 192 -10.70 14.76 -15.68
C ALA A 192 -10.94 16.10 -14.99
N ILE A 193 -11.34 16.05 -13.71
CA ILE A 193 -11.44 17.18 -12.81
C ILE A 193 -10.62 16.90 -11.56
N ILE A 194 -9.64 17.75 -11.28
CA ILE A 194 -8.94 17.82 -10.00
C ILE A 194 -9.64 18.88 -9.16
N THR A 195 -10.21 18.49 -8.01
CA THR A 195 -11.10 19.34 -7.22
C THR A 195 -10.37 20.33 -6.31
N GLY A 196 -9.06 20.10 -6.06
CA GLY A 196 -8.24 20.85 -5.11
C GLY A 196 -8.62 20.58 -3.65
N ASP A 197 -9.17 19.35 -3.35
CA ASP A 197 -9.67 19.05 -2.00
C ASP A 197 -9.97 17.57 -1.85
N TYR A 198 -9.51 16.93 -0.79
CA TYR A 198 -9.85 15.55 -0.45
C TYR A 198 -11.07 15.44 0.48
N ASP A 199 -11.44 16.49 1.19
CA ASP A 199 -12.39 16.46 2.31
C ASP A 199 -13.75 17.13 2.01
N ASN A 200 -14.07 17.37 0.73
CA ASN A 200 -15.25 18.14 0.34
C ASN A 200 -16.19 17.38 -0.60
N ALA A 201 -17.15 16.64 -0.03
CA ALA A 201 -18.13 15.89 -0.81
C ALA A 201 -18.99 16.77 -1.76
N ALA A 202 -19.20 18.07 -1.45
CA ALA A 202 -19.95 18.95 -2.35
C ALA A 202 -19.18 19.21 -3.65
N LYS A 203 -17.87 19.45 -3.59
CA LYS A 203 -17.00 19.56 -4.77
C LYS A 203 -17.01 18.28 -5.60
N GLY A 204 -17.01 17.10 -4.95
CA GLY A 204 -17.10 15.81 -5.63
C GLY A 204 -18.41 15.65 -6.42
N ARG A 205 -19.54 16.00 -5.82
CA ARG A 205 -20.85 16.00 -6.53
C ARG A 205 -20.89 16.96 -7.70
N GLU A 206 -20.37 18.16 -7.52
CA GLU A 206 -20.29 19.16 -8.60
C GLU A 206 -19.42 18.66 -9.75
N ALA A 207 -18.23 18.11 -9.45
CA ALA A 207 -17.33 17.52 -10.46
C ALA A 207 -18.01 16.40 -11.24
N ALA A 208 -18.72 15.49 -10.54
CA ALA A 208 -19.49 14.43 -11.20
C ALA A 208 -20.58 15.02 -12.11
N SER A 209 -21.35 16.00 -11.64
CA SER A 209 -22.38 16.67 -12.45
C SER A 209 -21.81 17.30 -13.72
N ILE A 210 -20.65 17.96 -13.61
CA ILE A 210 -19.96 18.56 -14.78
C ILE A 210 -19.54 17.48 -15.77
N LEU A 211 -18.92 16.38 -15.31
CA LEU A 211 -18.51 15.29 -16.19
C LEU A 211 -19.70 14.63 -16.88
N ILE A 212 -20.79 14.36 -16.14
CA ILE A 212 -22.04 13.79 -16.69
C ILE A 212 -22.68 14.74 -17.70
N GLY A 213 -22.73 16.03 -17.39
CA GLY A 213 -23.21 17.07 -18.31
C GLY A 213 -22.40 17.16 -19.61
N ASN A 214 -21.12 16.75 -19.59
CA ASN A 214 -20.25 16.61 -20.76
C ASN A 214 -20.32 15.24 -21.43
N GLY A 215 -21.21 14.35 -20.97
CA GLY A 215 -21.52 13.06 -21.58
C GLY A 215 -20.85 11.84 -20.97
N ALA A 216 -20.13 12.01 -19.85
CA ALA A 216 -19.52 10.86 -19.15
C ALA A 216 -20.61 9.92 -18.63
N ASP A 217 -20.51 8.64 -18.95
CA ASP A 217 -21.41 7.57 -18.50
C ASP A 217 -20.73 6.56 -17.54
N VAL A 218 -19.42 6.72 -17.32
CA VAL A 218 -18.66 6.02 -16.30
C VAL A 218 -17.73 7.02 -15.61
N ILE A 219 -17.69 7.02 -14.27
CA ILE A 219 -16.82 7.89 -13.47
C ILE A 219 -15.96 7.03 -12.55
N TRP A 220 -14.67 7.32 -12.48
CA TRP A 220 -13.76 6.85 -11.43
C TRP A 220 -13.28 8.03 -10.60
N HIS A 221 -13.04 7.83 -9.31
CA HIS A 221 -12.46 8.84 -8.45
C HIS A 221 -11.24 8.32 -7.67
N ALA A 222 -10.38 9.25 -7.25
CA ALA A 222 -9.29 9.02 -6.31
C ALA A 222 -9.16 10.25 -5.40
N ALA A 223 -10.17 10.48 -4.53
CA ALA A 223 -10.37 11.77 -3.86
C ALA A 223 -11.02 11.66 -2.46
N ASP A 224 -10.84 10.57 -1.74
CA ASP A 224 -11.31 10.33 -0.36
C ASP A 224 -12.77 10.79 -0.11
N VAL A 225 -13.03 11.71 0.83
CA VAL A 225 -14.39 12.21 1.14
C VAL A 225 -15.00 12.95 -0.07
N THR A 226 -14.20 13.68 -0.83
CA THR A 226 -14.63 14.27 -2.10
C THR A 226 -15.10 13.19 -3.08
N GLY A 227 -14.43 12.03 -3.09
CA GLY A 227 -14.83 10.86 -3.85
C GLY A 227 -16.18 10.29 -3.46
N LEU A 228 -16.54 10.31 -2.16
CA LEU A 228 -17.89 9.93 -1.72
C LEU A 228 -18.96 10.84 -2.34
N GLY A 229 -18.65 12.12 -2.47
CA GLY A 229 -19.49 13.09 -3.20
C GLY A 229 -19.60 12.76 -4.70
N ALA A 230 -18.50 12.32 -5.33
CA ALA A 230 -18.49 11.89 -6.73
C ALA A 230 -19.42 10.67 -6.94
N ILE A 231 -19.40 9.69 -6.03
CA ILE A 231 -20.32 8.54 -6.05
C ILE A 231 -21.77 9.01 -5.97
N GLN A 232 -22.09 9.93 -5.04
CA GLN A 232 -23.44 10.50 -4.93
C GLN A 232 -23.88 11.19 -6.22
N GLY A 233 -23.00 11.95 -6.85
CA GLY A 233 -23.26 12.59 -8.14
C GLY A 233 -23.49 11.58 -9.27
N ALA A 234 -22.73 10.50 -9.32
CA ALA A 234 -22.90 9.41 -10.29
C ALA A 234 -24.27 8.71 -10.11
N VAL A 235 -24.68 8.43 -8.86
CA VAL A 235 -26.00 7.88 -8.55
C VAL A 235 -27.11 8.83 -9.00
N ALA A 236 -27.01 10.13 -8.67
CA ALA A 236 -28.01 11.11 -9.07
C ALA A 236 -28.12 11.27 -10.60
N GLY A 237 -27.00 11.14 -11.31
CA GLY A 237 -26.95 11.15 -12.78
C GLY A 237 -27.24 9.82 -13.44
N ASN A 238 -27.48 8.75 -12.68
CA ASN A 238 -27.71 7.38 -13.14
C ASN A 238 -26.63 6.88 -14.10
N VAL A 239 -25.35 7.15 -13.78
CA VAL A 239 -24.18 6.66 -14.52
C VAL A 239 -23.42 5.62 -13.68
N LYS A 240 -22.59 4.80 -14.35
CA LYS A 240 -21.73 3.83 -13.70
C LYS A 240 -20.61 4.52 -12.93
N VAL A 241 -20.18 3.91 -11.82
CA VAL A 241 -19.06 4.41 -11.01
C VAL A 241 -18.10 3.29 -10.67
N LEU A 242 -16.82 3.62 -10.64
CA LEU A 242 -15.75 2.79 -10.10
C LEU A 242 -15.33 3.39 -8.75
N GLY A 243 -15.32 2.58 -7.69
CA GLY A 243 -14.87 2.97 -6.36
C GLY A 243 -13.36 2.97 -6.24
N CYS A 244 -12.85 3.59 -5.17
CA CYS A 244 -11.42 3.69 -4.90
C CYS A 244 -11.10 3.54 -3.41
N TYR A 245 -9.93 2.97 -3.12
CA TYR A 245 -9.33 2.71 -1.81
C TYR A 245 -9.99 1.60 -0.99
N SER A 246 -11.31 1.54 -0.90
CA SER A 246 -12.06 0.50 -0.18
C SER A 246 -13.20 -0.03 -1.04
N ASP A 247 -13.83 -1.14 -0.64
CA ASP A 247 -15.06 -1.60 -1.25
C ASP A 247 -16.21 -0.61 -0.93
N GLN A 248 -16.63 0.13 -1.93
CA GLN A 248 -17.64 1.18 -1.84
C GLN A 248 -18.98 0.76 -2.44
N THR A 249 -19.20 -0.54 -2.65
CA THR A 249 -20.40 -1.09 -3.31
C THR A 249 -21.69 -0.69 -2.63
N GLU A 250 -21.70 -0.67 -1.29
CA GLU A 250 -22.90 -0.32 -0.52
C GLU A 250 -23.34 1.14 -0.69
N LEU A 251 -22.43 2.03 -1.09
CA LEU A 251 -22.73 3.44 -1.33
C LEU A 251 -23.53 3.66 -2.63
N ALA A 252 -23.40 2.73 -3.60
CA ALA A 252 -24.03 2.83 -4.90
C ALA A 252 -24.31 1.43 -5.50
N PRO A 253 -25.12 0.57 -4.86
CA PRO A 253 -25.25 -0.85 -5.23
C PRO A 253 -25.77 -1.09 -6.66
N ASN A 254 -26.47 -0.11 -7.25
CA ASN A 254 -26.98 -0.20 -8.60
C ASN A 254 -26.08 0.46 -9.66
N ASN A 255 -25.07 1.24 -9.23
CA ASN A 255 -24.21 2.01 -10.11
C ASN A 255 -22.74 1.59 -9.99
N MET A 256 -22.34 0.95 -8.86
CA MET A 256 -20.97 0.51 -8.64
C MET A 256 -20.65 -0.71 -9.51
N ALA A 257 -19.73 -0.54 -10.44
CA ALA A 257 -19.27 -1.61 -11.32
C ALA A 257 -18.22 -2.49 -10.62
N THR A 258 -17.29 -1.89 -9.93
CA THR A 258 -16.32 -2.47 -9.00
C THR A 258 -15.66 -1.35 -8.20
N SER A 259 -14.97 -1.71 -7.11
CA SER A 259 -14.08 -0.81 -6.38
C SER A 259 -12.63 -1.28 -6.53
N PHE A 260 -11.72 -0.37 -6.77
CA PHE A 260 -10.27 -0.60 -6.70
C PHE A 260 -9.83 -0.41 -5.25
N GLU A 261 -9.85 -1.49 -4.49
CA GLU A 261 -9.49 -1.52 -3.06
C GLU A 261 -7.98 -1.62 -2.89
N MET A 262 -7.40 -0.76 -2.05
CA MET A 262 -5.98 -0.88 -1.67
C MET A 262 -5.78 -1.98 -0.62
N ASN A 263 -4.90 -2.91 -0.89
CA ASN A 263 -4.56 -4.01 0.03
C ASN A 263 -3.54 -3.57 1.09
N LEU A 264 -3.83 -2.48 1.81
CA LEU A 264 -2.94 -1.96 2.85
C LEU A 264 -2.74 -2.95 3.99
N GLY A 265 -3.77 -3.69 4.37
CA GLY A 265 -3.66 -4.75 5.37
C GLY A 265 -2.71 -5.86 4.94
N GLY A 266 -2.84 -6.35 3.70
CA GLY A 266 -1.94 -7.35 3.13
C GLY A 266 -0.50 -6.85 3.03
N MET A 267 -0.30 -5.57 2.73
CA MET A 267 1.02 -4.94 2.71
C MET A 267 1.67 -4.97 4.11
N VAL A 268 0.94 -4.57 5.15
CA VAL A 268 1.43 -4.62 6.55
C VAL A 268 1.80 -6.05 6.93
N ILE A 269 0.97 -7.03 6.56
CA ILE A 269 1.24 -8.46 6.82
C ILE A 269 2.49 -8.92 6.08
N SER A 270 2.61 -8.59 4.79
CA SER A 270 3.75 -9.02 3.97
C SER A 270 5.07 -8.52 4.51
N VAL A 271 5.19 -7.20 4.80
CA VAL A 271 6.45 -6.65 5.32
C VAL A 271 6.81 -7.19 6.70
N ALA A 272 5.81 -7.43 7.56
CA ALA A 272 6.05 -8.04 8.86
C ALA A 272 6.57 -9.49 8.74
N GLN A 273 6.05 -10.26 7.78
CA GLN A 273 6.53 -11.63 7.48
C GLN A 273 7.96 -11.62 6.91
N GLU A 274 8.35 -10.64 6.10
CA GLU A 274 9.73 -10.47 5.63
C GLU A 274 10.68 -10.23 6.81
N VAL A 275 10.29 -9.41 7.80
CA VAL A 275 11.08 -9.20 9.03
C VAL A 275 11.18 -10.50 9.84
N ALA A 276 10.06 -11.19 10.06
CA ALA A 276 10.03 -12.43 10.83
C ALA A 276 10.88 -13.55 10.19
N SER A 277 10.89 -13.63 8.86
CA SER A 277 11.69 -14.59 8.10
C SER A 277 13.13 -14.14 7.86
N ARG A 278 13.52 -12.94 8.32
CA ARG A 278 14.84 -12.30 8.11
C ARG A 278 15.18 -12.06 6.64
N ASN A 279 14.16 -11.86 5.82
CA ASN A 279 14.28 -11.54 4.40
C ASN A 279 14.07 -10.05 4.12
N PHE A 280 13.83 -9.23 5.15
CA PHE A 280 13.63 -7.80 4.97
C PHE A 280 14.80 -7.15 4.24
N SER A 281 14.51 -6.48 3.14
CA SER A 281 15.50 -5.85 2.28
C SER A 281 15.36 -4.33 2.35
N GLY A 282 15.97 -3.71 3.33
CA GLY A 282 16.04 -2.26 3.46
C GLY A 282 17.02 -1.61 2.46
N GLY A 283 17.04 -0.29 2.44
CA GLY A 283 17.79 0.50 1.44
C GLY A 283 17.12 0.50 0.07
N THR A 284 15.86 0.10 -0.04
CA THR A 284 15.17 -0.14 -1.31
C THR A 284 13.73 0.38 -1.31
N GLU A 285 13.14 0.41 -2.50
CA GLU A 285 11.71 0.58 -2.70
C GLU A 285 11.08 -0.76 -3.11
N TRP A 286 10.16 -1.25 -2.31
CA TRP A 286 9.36 -2.42 -2.68
C TRP A 286 8.32 -2.01 -3.74
N ARG A 287 8.23 -2.81 -4.80
CA ARG A 287 7.30 -2.60 -5.91
C ARG A 287 6.42 -3.83 -6.09
N PRO A 288 5.38 -3.99 -5.24
CA PRO A 288 4.47 -5.11 -5.41
C PRO A 288 3.74 -5.01 -6.76
N PRO A 289 3.45 -6.15 -7.40
CA PRO A 289 2.59 -6.15 -8.59
C PRO A 289 1.26 -5.45 -8.32
N VAL A 290 0.79 -4.64 -9.25
CA VAL A 290 -0.42 -3.83 -9.07
C VAL A 290 -1.64 -4.65 -8.66
N ASN A 291 -1.78 -5.88 -9.15
CA ASN A 291 -2.86 -6.81 -8.83
C ASN A 291 -2.75 -7.46 -7.43
N GLN A 292 -1.65 -7.27 -6.73
CA GLN A 292 -1.52 -7.62 -5.32
C GLN A 292 -1.83 -6.42 -4.41
N MET A 293 -1.55 -5.22 -4.90
CA MET A 293 -1.75 -3.98 -4.15
C MET A 293 -3.15 -3.38 -4.35
N TRP A 294 -3.75 -3.58 -5.51
CA TRP A 294 -5.08 -3.10 -5.85
C TRP A 294 -6.00 -4.26 -6.23
N LEU A 295 -6.92 -4.58 -5.33
CA LEU A 295 -7.90 -5.65 -5.51
C LEU A 295 -9.18 -5.06 -6.09
N GLN A 296 -9.88 -5.82 -6.91
CA GLN A 296 -11.22 -5.46 -7.34
C GLN A 296 -12.24 -6.07 -6.38
N LYS A 297 -13.18 -5.26 -5.90
CA LYS A 297 -14.21 -5.65 -4.94
C LYS A 297 -15.57 -5.06 -5.30
N CYS A 298 -16.60 -5.86 -5.17
CA CYS A 298 -17.97 -5.46 -5.44
C CYS A 298 -18.97 -6.13 -4.47
N GLY A 299 -18.75 -5.99 -3.17
CA GLY A 299 -19.61 -6.53 -2.13
C GLY A 299 -19.88 -8.03 -2.31
N ASN A 300 -21.14 -8.41 -2.27
CA ASN A 300 -21.57 -9.80 -2.46
C ASN A 300 -21.47 -10.30 -3.91
N HIS A 301 -21.11 -9.45 -4.87
CA HIS A 301 -20.91 -9.85 -6.27
C HIS A 301 -19.50 -10.41 -6.53
N GLY A 302 -18.58 -10.34 -5.56
CA GLY A 302 -17.18 -10.71 -5.71
C GLY A 302 -16.36 -9.57 -6.31
N ASP A 303 -15.74 -9.77 -7.47
CA ASP A 303 -14.82 -8.78 -8.04
C ASP A 303 -15.52 -7.66 -8.83
N TYR A 304 -16.69 -7.91 -9.39
CA TYR A 304 -17.43 -6.94 -10.20
C TYR A 304 -18.93 -7.18 -10.20
N ASN A 305 -19.70 -6.14 -10.52
CA ASN A 305 -21.16 -6.23 -10.65
C ASN A 305 -21.57 -6.77 -12.04
N PRO A 306 -22.11 -8.01 -12.14
CA PRO A 306 -22.43 -8.62 -13.44
C PRO A 306 -23.59 -7.97 -14.18
N ARG A 307 -24.32 -7.02 -13.56
CA ARG A 307 -25.36 -6.23 -14.23
C ARG A 307 -24.78 -5.03 -14.99
N LEU A 308 -23.55 -4.59 -14.61
CA LEU A 308 -22.91 -3.39 -15.13
C LEU A 308 -21.67 -3.70 -15.97
N VAL A 309 -21.09 -4.87 -15.78
CA VAL A 309 -19.90 -5.38 -16.47
C VAL A 309 -20.19 -6.76 -16.98
N SER A 310 -20.06 -6.98 -18.27
CA SER A 310 -20.18 -8.32 -18.85
C SER A 310 -18.92 -9.17 -18.60
N ALA A 311 -19.07 -10.49 -18.65
CA ALA A 311 -17.94 -11.41 -18.50
C ALA A 311 -16.84 -11.17 -19.56
N ASP A 312 -17.20 -10.81 -20.78
CA ASP A 312 -16.23 -10.52 -21.85
C ASP A 312 -15.44 -9.24 -21.56
N GLU A 313 -16.11 -8.15 -21.13
CA GLU A 313 -15.45 -6.91 -20.73
C GLU A 313 -14.50 -7.15 -19.55
N TRP A 314 -14.96 -7.94 -18.57
CA TRP A 314 -14.12 -8.31 -17.43
C TRP A 314 -12.88 -9.12 -17.83
N ASN A 315 -13.04 -10.11 -18.72
CA ASN A 315 -11.91 -10.90 -19.21
C ASN A 315 -10.89 -10.05 -19.98
N ILE A 316 -11.35 -9.09 -20.79
CA ILE A 316 -10.47 -8.13 -21.47
C ILE A 316 -9.73 -7.28 -20.44
N PHE A 317 -10.43 -6.74 -19.44
CA PHE A 317 -9.82 -5.99 -18.35
C PHE A 317 -8.75 -6.81 -17.62
N GLN A 318 -9.06 -8.05 -17.21
CA GLN A 318 -8.13 -8.91 -16.48
C GLN A 318 -6.84 -9.21 -17.28
N LYS A 319 -6.94 -9.32 -18.59
CA LYS A 319 -5.77 -9.49 -19.44
C LYS A 319 -4.86 -8.25 -19.38
N VAL A 320 -5.43 -7.06 -19.54
CA VAL A 320 -4.67 -5.80 -19.46
C VAL A 320 -4.12 -5.60 -18.03
N TRP A 321 -4.91 -5.94 -17.02
CA TRP A 321 -4.50 -5.88 -15.60
C TRP A 321 -3.28 -6.77 -15.33
N SER A 322 -3.27 -7.98 -15.90
CA SER A 322 -2.12 -8.87 -15.84
C SER A 322 -0.90 -8.31 -16.61
N ASP A 323 -1.12 -7.60 -17.70
CA ASP A 323 -0.05 -6.98 -18.48
C ASP A 323 0.61 -5.81 -17.72
N ILE A 324 -0.17 -5.03 -16.97
CA ILE A 324 0.35 -4.00 -16.07
C ILE A 324 1.12 -4.67 -14.92
N ALA A 325 0.53 -5.68 -14.27
CA ALA A 325 1.13 -6.37 -13.13
C ALA A 325 2.47 -7.04 -13.45
N SER A 326 2.65 -7.47 -14.70
CA SER A 326 3.89 -8.09 -15.20
C SER A 326 4.82 -7.11 -15.93
N HIS A 327 4.56 -5.80 -15.83
CA HIS A 327 5.31 -4.73 -16.51
C HIS A 327 5.40 -4.87 -18.03
N ARG A 328 4.51 -5.65 -18.68
CA ARG A 328 4.36 -5.62 -20.15
C ARG A 328 3.79 -4.29 -20.64
N ILE A 329 2.99 -3.64 -19.80
CA ILE A 329 2.61 -2.24 -19.96
C ILE A 329 3.31 -1.46 -18.83
N ASP A 330 4.31 -0.66 -19.21
CA ASP A 330 5.03 0.20 -18.27
C ASP A 330 4.30 1.54 -18.12
N VAL A 331 3.34 1.56 -17.17
CA VAL A 331 2.53 2.76 -16.93
C VAL A 331 3.36 3.89 -16.34
N GLU A 332 4.40 3.59 -15.55
CA GLU A 332 5.29 4.62 -14.98
C GLU A 332 5.95 5.45 -16.09
N ALA A 333 6.48 4.77 -17.13
CA ALA A 333 7.09 5.43 -18.28
C ALA A 333 6.07 6.22 -19.13
N LEU A 334 4.81 5.75 -19.20
CA LEU A 334 3.76 6.45 -19.96
C LEU A 334 3.33 7.78 -19.32
N VAL A 335 3.54 7.95 -18.02
CA VAL A 335 3.05 9.11 -17.26
C VAL A 335 4.14 9.92 -16.56
N ALA A 336 5.40 9.60 -16.87
CA ALA A 336 6.58 10.30 -16.36
C ALA A 336 6.56 11.82 -16.68
#